data_249f851c16428f755d2b39b0027d653f
#
_entry.id   249f851c16428f755d2b39b0027d653f
#
_cell.length_a   1.000
_cell.length_b   1.000
_cell.length_c   1.000
_cell.angle_alpha   90.00
_cell.angle_beta   90.00
_cell.angle_gamma   90.00
#
_symmetry.space_group_name_H-M   'P 1'
#
loop_
_entity.id
_entity.type
_entity.pdbx_description
1 polymer ?
#
loop_
_entity_poly.entity_id
_entity_poly.type
_entity_poly.pdbx_seq_one_letter_code
_entity_poly.pdbx_strand_id
1 'polypeptide(L)'
;GYILGRKDARKAIFCNPLFLPLFGNFILLLLIALYGTERTSLYVLWKTISNEILLPLAFIYFLRTKNDIKLIVNLYLKVFWVLCIYGIIEFLLNYDIILYWLQSQTDLSFWVDHTNDIRYGYGRYNSFFHFPITFGDACVVFFYFLTFFYSKYEGVFISRKSYIKTLCLLLIGVFLANSRATILALVFGLLQFD
;
A
#
# COMPACT_ATOMS: atom_id res chain seq x y z
N GLY A 1 -21.53 -3.72 14.19
CA GLY A 1 -22.05 -4.47 15.34
C GLY A 1 -21.93 -5.98 15.31
N TYR A 2 -22.07 -6.65 14.15
CA TYR A 2 -22.13 -8.13 14.07
C TYR A 2 -20.84 -8.84 14.49
N ILE A 3 -19.68 -8.32 14.16
CA ILE A 3 -18.38 -8.92 14.50
C ILE A 3 -18.13 -8.86 16.01
N LEU A 4 -18.38 -7.72 16.63
CA LEU A 4 -18.17 -7.53 18.08
C LEU A 4 -19.21 -8.26 18.95
N GLY A 5 -20.33 -8.70 18.37
CA GLY A 5 -21.35 -9.49 19.07
C GLY A 5 -20.95 -10.96 19.34
N ARG A 6 -20.00 -11.51 18.58
CA ARG A 6 -19.55 -12.91 18.73
C ARG A 6 -18.41 -13.03 19.74
N LYS A 7 -18.57 -13.95 20.73
CA LYS A 7 -17.52 -14.21 21.76
C LYS A 7 -16.17 -14.58 21.13
N ASP A 8 -16.17 -15.41 20.09
CA ASP A 8 -14.94 -15.86 19.40
C ASP A 8 -14.24 -14.71 18.66
N ALA A 9 -15.00 -13.79 18.07
CA ALA A 9 -14.45 -12.62 17.41
C ALA A 9 -13.78 -11.66 18.41
N ARG A 10 -14.44 -11.41 19.55
CA ARG A 10 -13.86 -10.60 20.62
C ARG A 10 -12.57 -11.21 21.12
N LYS A 11 -12.54 -12.51 21.44
CA LYS A 11 -11.33 -13.18 21.88
C LYS A 11 -10.21 -13.11 20.84
N ALA A 12 -10.51 -13.32 19.55
CA ALA A 12 -9.53 -13.24 18.48
C ALA A 12 -8.93 -11.83 18.34
N ILE A 13 -9.71 -10.78 18.51
CA ILE A 13 -9.26 -9.38 18.40
C ILE A 13 -8.48 -8.98 19.65
N PHE A 14 -9.05 -9.14 20.85
CA PHE A 14 -8.45 -8.63 22.10
C PHE A 14 -7.21 -9.41 22.55
N CYS A 15 -7.11 -10.70 22.20
CA CYS A 15 -5.92 -11.50 22.49
C CYS A 15 -4.84 -11.41 21.41
N ASN A 16 -5.06 -10.65 20.32
CA ASN A 16 -4.06 -10.48 19.29
C ASN A 16 -2.98 -9.45 19.73
N PRO A 17 -1.69 -9.74 19.58
CA PRO A 17 -0.62 -8.82 19.98
C PRO A 17 -0.67 -7.46 19.25
N LEU A 18 -1.29 -7.40 18.08
CA LEU A 18 -1.49 -6.15 17.33
C LEU A 18 -2.63 -5.29 17.89
N PHE A 19 -3.48 -5.81 18.77
CA PHE A 19 -4.59 -5.04 19.33
C PHE A 19 -4.12 -3.84 20.14
N LEU A 20 -3.10 -4.02 20.99
CA LEU A 20 -2.59 -2.96 21.86
C LEU A 20 -2.00 -1.77 21.07
N PRO A 21 -1.12 -1.98 20.05
CA PRO A 21 -0.67 -0.88 19.19
C PRO A 21 -1.80 -0.19 18.44
N LEU A 22 -2.76 -0.94 17.90
CA LEU A 22 -3.91 -0.36 17.17
C LEU A 22 -4.81 0.46 18.09
N PHE A 23 -5.03 -0.01 19.32
CA PHE A 23 -5.80 0.71 20.32
C PHE A 23 -5.07 1.97 20.81
N GLY A 24 -3.74 1.89 20.99
CA GLY A 24 -2.91 3.05 21.30
C GLY A 24 -2.96 4.12 20.20
N ASN A 25 -2.89 3.70 18.95
CA ASN A 25 -3.05 4.61 17.79
C ASN A 25 -4.44 5.26 17.77
N PHE A 26 -5.50 4.50 18.08
CA PHE A 26 -6.85 5.05 18.19
C PHE A 26 -6.98 6.13 19.27
N ILE A 27 -6.41 5.90 20.46
CA ILE A 27 -6.39 6.91 21.53
C ILE A 27 -5.62 8.14 21.11
N LEU A 28 -4.45 7.97 20.47
CA LEU A 28 -3.63 9.07 19.96
C LEU A 28 -4.42 9.92 18.94
N LEU A 29 -5.09 9.29 17.99
CA LEU A 29 -5.92 9.98 17.00
C LEU A 29 -7.08 10.75 17.64
N LEU A 30 -7.72 10.18 18.68
CA LEU A 30 -8.76 10.88 19.46
C LEU A 30 -8.19 12.09 20.17
N LEU A 31 -7.02 11.97 20.81
CA LEU A 31 -6.37 13.10 21.50
C LEU A 31 -6.00 14.20 20.50
N ILE A 32 -5.44 13.86 19.34
CA ILE A 32 -5.14 14.83 18.27
C ILE A 32 -6.42 15.54 17.79
N ALA A 33 -7.52 14.80 17.64
CA ALA A 33 -8.80 15.37 17.19
C ALA A 33 -9.44 16.30 18.24
N LEU A 34 -9.24 16.00 19.54
CA LEU A 34 -9.82 16.79 20.64
C LEU A 34 -8.98 18.03 21.00
N TYR A 35 -7.67 17.90 20.96
CA TYR A 35 -6.73 18.93 21.44
C TYR A 35 -5.87 19.56 20.33
N GLY A 36 -5.97 19.06 19.10
CA GLY A 36 -5.24 19.62 17.97
C GLY A 36 -5.67 21.04 17.64
N THR A 37 -4.71 21.86 17.21
CA THR A 37 -4.94 23.27 16.83
C THR A 37 -5.72 23.40 15.52
N GLU A 38 -5.71 22.36 14.68
CA GLU A 38 -6.48 22.32 13.43
C GLU A 38 -7.75 21.50 13.65
N ARG A 39 -8.90 22.09 13.32
CA ARG A 39 -10.18 21.37 13.29
C ARG A 39 -10.15 20.33 12.17
N THR A 40 -9.72 19.12 12.48
CA THR A 40 -9.91 17.97 11.60
C THR A 40 -11.40 17.77 11.36
N SER A 41 -11.83 17.75 10.10
CA SER A 41 -13.22 17.47 9.79
C SER A 41 -13.55 16.05 10.30
N LEU A 42 -14.78 15.86 10.81
CA LEU A 42 -15.28 14.53 11.22
C LEU A 42 -15.09 13.48 10.12
N TYR A 43 -15.13 13.89 8.87
CA TYR A 43 -14.86 13.03 7.72
C TYR A 43 -13.43 12.52 7.69
N VAL A 44 -12.43 13.39 7.92
CA VAL A 44 -11.00 12.98 7.95
C VAL A 44 -10.76 12.03 9.11
N LEU A 45 -11.29 12.34 10.30
CA LEU A 45 -11.19 11.47 11.46
C LEU A 45 -11.80 10.09 11.19
N TRP A 46 -13.01 10.05 10.61
CA TRP A 46 -13.68 8.80 10.26
C TRP A 46 -12.89 7.99 9.22
N LYS A 47 -12.37 8.65 8.18
CA LYS A 47 -11.53 8.01 7.15
C LYS A 47 -10.28 7.38 7.75
N THR A 48 -9.60 8.09 8.64
CA THR A 48 -8.40 7.60 9.32
C THR A 48 -8.71 6.42 10.23
N ILE A 49 -9.76 6.50 11.06
CA ILE A 49 -10.20 5.38 11.91
C ILE A 49 -10.57 4.16 11.06
N SER A 50 -11.28 4.35 9.97
CA SER A 50 -11.70 3.25 9.11
C SER A 50 -10.51 2.54 8.48
N ASN A 51 -9.54 3.27 7.95
CA ASN A 51 -8.40 2.70 7.23
C ASN A 51 -7.32 2.15 8.17
N GLU A 52 -7.01 2.85 9.25
CA GLU A 52 -5.87 2.51 10.10
C GLU A 52 -6.23 1.57 11.26
N ILE A 53 -7.50 1.47 11.62
CA ILE A 53 -7.94 0.68 12.76
C ILE A 53 -8.96 -0.38 12.36
N LEU A 54 -10.08 0.01 11.76
CA LEU A 54 -11.15 -0.95 11.45
C LEU A 54 -10.76 -1.96 10.39
N LEU A 55 -10.03 -1.52 9.35
CA LEU A 55 -9.57 -2.41 8.30
C LEU A 55 -8.57 -3.45 8.82
N PRO A 56 -7.48 -3.12 9.54
CA PRO A 56 -6.61 -4.11 10.17
C PRO A 56 -7.33 -5.06 11.13
N LEU A 57 -8.26 -4.57 11.95
CA LEU A 57 -9.07 -5.43 12.83
C LEU A 57 -9.95 -6.41 12.06
N ALA A 58 -10.54 -5.96 10.94
CA ALA A 58 -11.29 -6.83 10.05
C ALA A 58 -10.40 -7.92 9.44
N PHE A 59 -9.19 -7.58 9.00
CA PHE A 59 -8.22 -8.56 8.51
C PHE A 59 -7.85 -9.59 9.58
N ILE A 60 -7.55 -9.17 10.81
CA ILE A 60 -7.26 -10.07 11.93
C ILE A 60 -8.43 -11.06 12.15
N TYR A 61 -9.65 -10.60 11.98
CA TYR A 61 -10.83 -11.45 12.17
C TYR A 61 -11.06 -12.42 11.01
N PHE A 62 -10.92 -11.98 9.77
CA PHE A 62 -11.23 -12.77 8.59
C PHE A 62 -10.09 -13.71 8.16
N LEU A 63 -8.83 -13.34 8.42
CA LEU A 63 -7.66 -14.12 8.03
C LEU A 63 -7.29 -15.16 9.10
N ARG A 64 -8.05 -16.26 9.15
CA ARG A 64 -7.82 -17.31 10.14
C ARG A 64 -7.19 -18.57 9.57
N THR A 65 -7.42 -18.86 8.32
CA THR A 65 -6.94 -20.08 7.69
C THR A 65 -5.79 -19.80 6.73
N LYS A 66 -4.93 -20.80 6.48
CA LYS A 66 -3.88 -20.71 5.47
C LYS A 66 -4.43 -20.41 4.07
N ASN A 67 -5.64 -20.88 3.78
CA ASN A 67 -6.29 -20.63 2.49
C ASN A 67 -6.72 -19.16 2.35
N ASP A 68 -7.21 -18.54 3.42
CA ASP A 68 -7.58 -17.11 3.41
C ASP A 68 -6.33 -16.24 3.15
N ILE A 69 -5.22 -16.58 3.83
CA ILE A 69 -3.94 -15.89 3.62
C ILE A 69 -3.46 -16.07 2.16
N LYS A 70 -3.53 -17.29 1.63
CA LYS A 70 -3.15 -17.56 0.23
C LYS A 70 -3.99 -16.78 -0.76
N LEU A 71 -5.29 -16.68 -0.54
CA LEU A 71 -6.19 -15.91 -1.38
C LEU A 71 -5.81 -14.43 -1.38
N ILE A 72 -5.55 -13.85 -0.21
CA ILE A 72 -5.15 -12.44 -0.09
C ILE A 72 -3.78 -12.19 -0.71
N VAL A 73 -2.79 -13.03 -0.44
CA VAL A 73 -1.47 -12.91 -1.08
C VAL A 73 -1.60 -12.93 -2.60
N ASN A 74 -2.39 -13.85 -3.16
CA ASN A 74 -2.63 -13.91 -4.60
C ASN A 74 -3.36 -12.68 -5.15
N LEU A 75 -4.32 -12.15 -4.40
CA LEU A 75 -5.03 -10.91 -4.78
C LEU A 75 -4.05 -9.72 -4.80
N TYR A 76 -3.25 -9.57 -3.76
CA TYR A 76 -2.22 -8.53 -3.69
C TYR A 76 -1.22 -8.63 -4.85
N LEU A 77 -0.74 -9.84 -5.17
CA LEU A 77 0.12 -10.07 -6.34
C LEU A 77 -0.52 -9.56 -7.63
N LYS A 78 -1.78 -9.92 -7.88
CA LYS A 78 -2.49 -9.50 -9.09
C LYS A 78 -2.66 -7.97 -9.16
N VAL A 79 -3.07 -7.35 -8.05
CA VAL A 79 -3.21 -5.89 -7.98
C VAL A 79 -1.87 -5.21 -8.28
N PHE A 80 -0.79 -5.69 -7.67
CA PHE A 80 0.54 -5.13 -7.90
C PHE A 80 1.03 -5.30 -9.34
N TRP A 81 0.75 -6.44 -9.95
CA TRP A 81 1.07 -6.62 -11.37
C TRP A 81 0.36 -5.59 -12.25
N VAL A 82 -0.93 -5.34 -11.98
CA VAL A 82 -1.69 -4.33 -12.72
C VAL A 82 -1.07 -2.93 -12.51
N LEU A 83 -0.74 -2.57 -11.27
CA LEU A 83 -0.10 -1.28 -10.95
C LEU A 83 1.25 -1.11 -11.65
N CYS A 84 2.12 -2.10 -11.57
CA CYS A 84 3.44 -2.03 -12.21
C CYS A 84 3.35 -2.02 -13.74
N ILE A 85 2.47 -2.84 -14.33
CA ILE A 85 2.28 -2.88 -15.78
C ILE A 85 1.74 -1.55 -16.27
N TYR A 86 0.77 -0.96 -15.56
CA TYR A 86 0.27 0.37 -15.94
C TYR A 86 1.36 1.44 -15.86
N GLY A 87 2.19 1.46 -14.81
CA GLY A 87 3.34 2.37 -14.73
C GLY A 87 4.34 2.19 -15.87
N ILE A 88 4.54 0.95 -16.37
CA ILE A 88 5.36 0.69 -17.56
C ILE A 88 4.68 1.24 -18.83
N ILE A 89 3.37 1.07 -18.97
CA ILE A 89 2.61 1.62 -20.10
C ILE A 89 2.70 3.14 -20.11
N GLU A 90 2.50 3.78 -18.97
CA GLU A 90 2.64 5.22 -18.78
C GLU A 90 4.04 5.71 -19.20
N PHE A 91 5.08 4.98 -18.79
CA PHE A 91 6.47 5.27 -19.22
C PHE A 91 6.66 5.14 -20.73
N LEU A 92 6.17 4.07 -21.34
CA LEU A 92 6.34 3.81 -22.77
C LEU A 92 5.60 4.83 -23.65
N LEU A 93 4.42 5.26 -23.19
CA LEU A 93 3.61 6.25 -23.89
C LEU A 93 4.04 7.69 -23.56
N ASN A 94 4.83 7.87 -22.51
CA ASN A 94 5.12 9.17 -21.90
C ASN A 94 3.84 10.00 -21.64
N TYR A 95 2.77 9.31 -21.21
CA TYR A 95 1.44 9.87 -21.13
C TYR A 95 0.56 9.07 -20.15
N ASP A 96 -0.11 9.76 -19.24
CA ASP A 96 -1.04 9.16 -18.29
C ASP A 96 -2.47 9.15 -18.87
N ILE A 97 -2.91 7.98 -19.33
CA ILE A 97 -4.21 7.78 -19.96
C ILE A 97 -5.35 8.06 -18.97
N ILE A 98 -5.19 7.61 -17.71
CA ILE A 98 -6.23 7.76 -16.68
C ILE A 98 -6.36 9.21 -16.27
N LEU A 99 -5.25 9.90 -16.09
CA LEU A 99 -5.24 11.32 -15.75
C LEU A 99 -5.94 12.14 -16.85
N TYR A 100 -5.60 11.88 -18.12
CA TYR A 100 -6.25 12.56 -19.24
C TYR A 100 -7.75 12.30 -19.29
N TRP A 101 -8.17 11.07 -19.07
CA TRP A 101 -9.57 10.72 -19.03
C TRP A 101 -10.28 11.43 -17.86
N LEU A 102 -9.68 11.46 -16.68
CA LEU A 102 -10.20 12.20 -15.52
C LEU A 102 -10.31 13.72 -15.80
N GLN A 103 -9.30 14.30 -16.42
CA GLN A 103 -9.29 15.71 -16.80
C GLN A 103 -10.40 16.07 -17.79
N SER A 104 -10.73 15.14 -18.70
CA SER A 104 -11.83 15.35 -19.66
C SER A 104 -13.22 15.34 -19.01
N GLN A 105 -13.35 14.80 -17.80
CA GLN A 105 -14.61 14.67 -17.07
C GLN A 105 -14.79 15.73 -15.96
N THR A 106 -13.71 16.34 -15.50
CA THR A 106 -13.74 17.26 -14.35
C THR A 106 -12.69 18.36 -14.51
N ASP A 107 -12.99 19.60 -14.07
CA ASP A 107 -12.05 20.73 -13.99
C ASP A 107 -10.94 20.47 -12.92
N LEU A 108 -10.24 19.36 -13.03
CA LEU A 108 -9.15 18.99 -12.13
C LEU A 108 -7.82 19.63 -12.57
N SER A 109 -7.77 20.96 -12.65
CA SER A 109 -6.50 21.70 -12.89
C SER A 109 -5.38 21.34 -11.89
N PHE A 110 -5.78 20.87 -10.70
CA PHE A 110 -4.87 20.43 -9.64
C PHE A 110 -4.03 19.17 -9.99
N TRP A 111 -4.51 18.31 -10.89
CA TRP A 111 -3.80 17.06 -11.24
C TRP A 111 -2.74 17.25 -12.34
N VAL A 112 -2.78 18.36 -13.06
CA VAL A 112 -1.95 18.60 -14.27
C VAL A 112 -0.49 18.84 -13.93
N ASP A 113 -0.19 19.46 -12.79
CA ASP A 113 1.16 19.92 -12.45
C ASP A 113 2.16 18.79 -12.12
N HIS A 114 1.66 17.58 -11.88
CA HIS A 114 2.50 16.45 -11.45
C HIS A 114 2.96 15.52 -12.58
N THR A 115 2.33 15.58 -13.75
CA THR A 115 2.68 14.73 -14.90
C THR A 115 4.01 15.10 -15.55
N ASN A 116 4.50 16.33 -15.32
CA ASN A 116 5.77 16.84 -15.86
C ASN A 116 6.90 16.88 -14.82
N ASP A 117 6.79 16.12 -13.72
CA ASP A 117 7.84 16.07 -12.71
C ASP A 117 9.07 15.31 -13.28
N ILE A 118 10.08 16.09 -13.69
CA ILE A 118 11.33 15.57 -14.24
C ILE A 118 12.42 15.65 -13.17
N ARG A 119 13.08 14.53 -12.89
CA ARG A 119 14.29 14.48 -12.05
C ARG A 119 15.46 13.88 -12.80
N TYR A 120 16.60 14.57 -12.77
CA TYR A 120 17.82 14.11 -13.45
C TYR A 120 17.63 13.87 -14.95
N GLY A 121 16.73 14.59 -15.60
CA GLY A 121 16.42 14.42 -17.02
C GLY A 121 15.48 13.25 -17.34
N TYR A 122 14.97 12.55 -16.32
CA TYR A 122 14.01 11.45 -16.48
C TYR A 122 12.65 11.82 -15.89
N GLY A 123 11.59 11.48 -16.60
CA GLY A 123 10.21 11.58 -16.11
C GLY A 123 9.98 10.71 -14.89
N ARG A 124 9.04 11.10 -14.06
CA ARG A 124 8.57 10.35 -12.91
C ARG A 124 7.14 9.89 -13.17
N TYR A 125 6.91 8.62 -12.95
CA TYR A 125 5.64 7.99 -13.28
C TYR A 125 4.96 7.54 -11.99
N ASN A 126 3.66 7.76 -11.90
CA ASN A 126 2.87 7.59 -10.69
C ASN A 126 1.90 6.40 -10.74
N SER A 127 1.77 5.76 -11.91
CA SER A 127 0.79 4.68 -12.07
C SER A 127 -0.62 5.17 -11.67
N PHE A 128 -1.36 4.40 -10.87
CA PHE A 128 -2.66 4.79 -10.34
C PHE A 128 -2.60 5.72 -9.11
N PHE A 129 -1.42 6.13 -8.70
CA PHE A 129 -1.24 6.99 -7.53
C PHE A 129 -1.19 8.45 -7.94
N HIS A 130 -1.58 9.33 -7.02
CA HIS A 130 -1.54 10.76 -7.25
C HIS A 130 -0.11 11.30 -7.36
N PHE A 131 0.85 10.68 -6.65
CA PHE A 131 2.25 11.09 -6.65
C PHE A 131 3.17 9.92 -6.98
N PRO A 132 4.26 10.15 -7.75
CA PRO A 132 5.26 9.13 -8.03
C PRO A 132 5.88 8.54 -6.75
N ILE A 133 6.09 9.36 -5.72
CA ILE A 133 6.61 8.89 -4.42
C ILE A 133 5.71 7.83 -3.83
N THR A 134 4.40 8.03 -3.83
CA THR A 134 3.43 7.07 -3.29
C THR A 134 3.45 5.75 -4.05
N PHE A 135 3.63 5.80 -5.37
CA PHE A 135 3.81 4.59 -6.18
C PHE A 135 5.08 3.84 -5.79
N GLY A 136 6.20 4.56 -5.67
CA GLY A 136 7.47 3.98 -5.24
C GLY A 136 7.39 3.37 -3.83
N ASP A 137 6.80 4.07 -2.87
CA ASP A 137 6.62 3.59 -1.49
C ASP A 137 5.74 2.35 -1.45
N ALA A 138 4.66 2.31 -2.24
CA ALA A 138 3.84 1.12 -2.40
C ALA A 138 4.65 -0.07 -2.93
N CYS A 139 5.53 0.15 -3.91
CA CYS A 139 6.43 -0.90 -4.42
C CYS A 139 7.37 -1.43 -3.34
N VAL A 140 7.95 -0.55 -2.51
CA VAL A 140 8.85 -0.95 -1.42
C VAL A 140 8.10 -1.72 -0.33
N VAL A 141 6.97 -1.22 0.13
CA VAL A 141 6.14 -1.93 1.12
C VAL A 141 5.78 -3.33 0.61
N PHE A 142 5.44 -3.43 -0.67
CA PHE A 142 5.11 -4.72 -1.25
C PHE A 142 6.32 -5.63 -1.44
N PHE A 143 7.48 -5.07 -1.70
CA PHE A 143 8.74 -5.81 -1.72
C PHE A 143 9.00 -6.49 -0.36
N TYR A 144 8.88 -5.76 0.76
CA TYR A 144 9.04 -6.31 2.10
C TYR A 144 8.01 -7.40 2.39
N PHE A 145 6.74 -7.14 2.06
CA PHE A 145 5.66 -8.10 2.21
C PHE A 145 5.95 -9.39 1.43
N LEU A 146 6.32 -9.28 0.16
CA LEU A 146 6.61 -10.40 -0.72
C LEU A 146 7.79 -11.23 -0.20
N THR A 147 8.89 -10.57 0.18
CA THR A 147 10.11 -11.20 0.66
C THR A 147 9.88 -11.90 1.99
N PHE A 148 9.15 -11.26 2.92
CA PHE A 148 8.76 -11.86 4.19
C PHE A 148 7.93 -13.14 3.98
N PHE A 149 6.90 -13.09 3.14
CA PHE A 149 6.06 -14.26 2.89
C PHE A 149 6.81 -15.37 2.18
N TYR A 150 7.69 -15.04 1.25
CA TYR A 150 8.50 -16.02 0.55
C TYR A 150 9.54 -16.68 1.48
N SER A 151 10.25 -15.88 2.27
CA SER A 151 11.27 -16.37 3.21
C SER A 151 10.65 -17.23 4.32
N LYS A 152 9.59 -16.74 4.96
CA LYS A 152 8.98 -17.41 6.13
C LYS A 152 8.22 -18.67 5.78
N TYR A 153 7.62 -18.74 4.60
CA TYR A 153 6.74 -19.86 4.20
C TYR A 153 7.26 -20.68 3.03
N GLU A 154 8.55 -20.53 2.70
CA GLU A 154 9.32 -21.37 1.74
C GLU A 154 8.52 -21.78 0.47
N GLY A 155 7.90 -20.82 -0.17
CA GLY A 155 7.15 -21.05 -1.41
C GLY A 155 5.75 -21.66 -1.28
N VAL A 156 5.25 -21.89 -0.04
CA VAL A 156 3.88 -22.42 0.17
C VAL A 156 2.80 -21.50 -0.42
N PHE A 157 2.97 -20.19 -0.27
CA PHE A 157 2.02 -19.19 -0.77
C PHE A 157 2.38 -18.67 -2.15
N ILE A 158 3.67 -18.57 -2.47
CA ILE A 158 4.18 -17.95 -3.69
C ILE A 158 5.24 -18.87 -4.29
N SER A 159 5.07 -19.29 -5.56
CA SER A 159 6.08 -20.07 -6.25
C SER A 159 7.34 -19.23 -6.53
N ARG A 160 8.52 -19.87 -6.58
CA ARG A 160 9.80 -19.20 -6.88
C ARG A 160 9.74 -18.40 -8.18
N LYS A 161 9.10 -18.94 -9.21
CA LYS A 161 8.95 -18.24 -10.50
C LYS A 161 8.12 -16.98 -10.36
N SER A 162 7.00 -17.04 -9.63
CA SER A 162 6.14 -15.88 -9.37
C SER A 162 6.86 -14.84 -8.51
N TYR A 163 7.60 -15.29 -7.49
CA TYR A 163 8.42 -14.41 -6.65
C TYR A 163 9.41 -13.60 -7.48
N ILE A 164 10.25 -14.26 -8.28
CA ILE A 164 11.27 -13.60 -9.11
C ILE A 164 10.62 -12.63 -10.10
N LYS A 165 9.55 -13.04 -10.80
CA LYS A 165 8.85 -12.15 -11.74
C LYS A 165 8.30 -10.91 -11.07
N THR A 166 7.67 -11.06 -9.90
CA THR A 166 7.11 -9.93 -9.16
C THR A 166 8.22 -9.04 -8.63
N LEU A 167 9.34 -9.61 -8.17
CA LEU A 167 10.51 -8.85 -7.72
C LEU A 167 11.06 -7.95 -8.85
N CYS A 168 11.23 -8.50 -10.05
CA CYS A 168 11.68 -7.72 -11.21
C CYS A 168 10.71 -6.57 -11.52
N LEU A 169 9.39 -6.82 -11.49
CA LEU A 169 8.39 -5.77 -11.72
C LEU A 169 8.42 -4.69 -10.64
N LEU A 170 8.61 -5.05 -9.38
CA LEU A 170 8.73 -4.10 -8.27
C LEU A 170 9.96 -3.21 -8.43
N LEU A 171 11.11 -3.79 -8.80
CA LEU A 171 12.33 -3.03 -9.07
C LEU A 171 12.11 -2.02 -10.21
N ILE A 172 11.46 -2.44 -11.29
CA ILE A 172 11.09 -1.53 -12.38
C ILE A 172 10.18 -0.42 -11.85
N GLY A 173 9.15 -0.73 -11.05
CA GLY A 173 8.25 0.25 -10.44
C GLY A 173 8.98 1.30 -9.59
N VAL A 174 9.94 0.86 -8.77
CA VAL A 174 10.80 1.78 -7.97
C VAL A 174 11.62 2.71 -8.87
N PHE A 175 12.18 2.18 -9.96
CA PHE A 175 12.91 2.99 -10.94
C PHE A 175 12.00 4.01 -11.63
N LEU A 176 10.80 3.61 -12.04
CA LEU A 176 9.82 4.51 -12.67
C LEU A 176 9.37 5.63 -11.75
N ALA A 177 9.21 5.36 -10.46
CA ALA A 177 8.88 6.36 -9.46
C ALA A 177 10.00 7.39 -9.25
N ASN A 178 11.26 7.03 -9.57
CA ASN A 178 12.44 7.88 -9.47
C ASN A 178 12.53 8.69 -8.16
N SER A 179 12.25 8.02 -7.04
CA SER A 179 12.24 8.60 -5.69
C SER A 179 13.46 8.15 -4.89
N ARG A 180 14.27 9.12 -4.42
CA ARG A 180 15.46 8.83 -3.61
C ARG A 180 15.12 8.09 -2.31
N ALA A 181 14.07 8.52 -1.62
CA ALA A 181 13.63 7.90 -0.37
C ALA A 181 13.24 6.44 -0.60
N THR A 182 12.52 6.17 -1.67
CA THR A 182 12.09 4.83 -2.05
C THR A 182 13.27 3.92 -2.39
N ILE A 183 14.26 4.43 -3.14
CA ILE A 183 15.48 3.67 -3.48
C ILE A 183 16.29 3.36 -2.22
N LEU A 184 16.46 4.35 -1.33
CA LEU A 184 17.14 4.14 -0.05
C LEU A 184 16.43 3.11 0.82
N ALA A 185 15.10 3.22 0.93
CA ALA A 185 14.29 2.25 1.68
C ALA A 185 14.47 0.83 1.12
N LEU A 186 14.48 0.65 -0.21
CA LEU A 186 14.72 -0.63 -0.84
C LEU A 186 16.12 -1.20 -0.50
N VAL A 187 17.17 -0.35 -0.57
CA VAL A 187 18.55 -0.76 -0.24
C VAL A 187 18.66 -1.19 1.22
N PHE A 188 18.11 -0.40 2.15
CA PHE A 188 18.09 -0.78 3.58
C PHE A 188 17.33 -2.09 3.81
N GLY A 189 16.26 -2.32 3.07
CA GLY A 189 15.52 -3.58 3.15
C GLY A 189 16.29 -4.78 2.67
N LEU A 190 17.03 -4.64 1.60
CA LEU A 190 17.90 -5.73 1.10
C LEU A 190 18.96 -6.11 2.12
N LEU A 191 19.52 -5.13 2.86
CA LEU A 191 20.52 -5.40 3.90
C LEU A 191 19.97 -6.09 5.17
N GLN A 192 18.64 -6.07 5.37
CA GLN A 192 18.02 -6.72 6.54
C GLN A 192 17.64 -8.18 6.30
N PHE A 193 17.64 -8.63 5.05
CA PHE A 193 17.25 -10.00 4.68
C PHE A 193 18.46 -10.94 4.40
N ASP A 194 19.68 -10.44 4.56
CA ASP A 194 20.90 -11.25 4.60
C ASP A 194 21.15 -11.76 6.04
#